data_f075b798e406909f738514a7b6c01bad
#
_entry.id   f075b798e406909f738514a7b6c01bad
#
_cell.length_a   1.000
_cell.length_b   1.000
_cell.length_c   1.000
_cell.angle_alpha   90.00
_cell.angle_beta   90.00
_cell.angle_gamma   90.00
#
_symmetry.space_group_name_H-M   'P 1'
#
loop_
_entity.id
_entity.type
_entity.pdbx_description
1 polymer ?
#
loop_
_entity_poly.entity_id
_entity_poly.type
_entity_poly.pdbx_seq_one_letter_code
_entity_poly.pdbx_strand_id
1 'polypeptide(L)'
;SRLNVGLHYDSWNNAALLLNTTFNRLFGKTSKLSLDFKLAENLAAAATYSFNRGWRPGVRIRLEGTGYDFFEYDKSSIVAQYGVTALRFDVNINSIVSESYSLGFGSRIEYSDLKHIVGECNLKSDNFFINYYAFLRMDTHEKSFYPRKGISLYSELRMMTDNGYSIN
;
A
#
# COMPACT_ATOMS: atom_id res chain seq x y z
N SER A 1 -17.87 9.66 10.64
CA SER A 1 -17.39 8.33 10.26
C SER A 1 -18.17 7.82 9.06
N ARG A 2 -17.52 7.06 8.20
CA ARG A 2 -18.13 6.38 7.05
C ARG A 2 -17.63 4.95 7.03
N LEU A 3 -18.55 4.00 6.90
CA LEU A 3 -18.22 2.58 6.70
C LEU A 3 -18.66 2.20 5.28
N ASN A 4 -17.75 1.60 4.52
CA ASN A 4 -18.01 1.04 3.20
C ASN A 4 -17.71 -0.47 3.27
N VAL A 5 -18.60 -1.25 2.72
CA VAL A 5 -18.46 -2.70 2.59
C VAL A 5 -18.57 -3.03 1.12
N GLY A 6 -17.65 -3.82 0.63
CA GLY A 6 -17.61 -4.28 -0.75
C GLY A 6 -17.39 -5.78 -0.81
N LEU A 7 -18.01 -6.42 -1.79
CA LEU A 7 -17.74 -7.79 -2.18
C LEU A 7 -17.07 -7.75 -3.55
N HIS A 8 -15.98 -8.46 -3.68
CA HIS A 8 -15.26 -8.60 -4.94
C HIS A 8 -15.05 -10.07 -5.22
N TYR A 9 -15.23 -10.47 -6.47
CA TYR A 9 -14.95 -11.83 -6.93
C TYR A 9 -14.09 -11.75 -8.18
N ASP A 10 -12.98 -12.44 -8.17
CA ASP A 10 -12.14 -12.62 -9.35
C ASP A 10 -11.55 -14.06 -9.38
N SER A 11 -11.04 -14.46 -10.53
CA SER A 11 -10.49 -15.81 -10.73
C SER A 11 -9.16 -16.06 -9.99
N TRP A 12 -8.51 -15.02 -9.47
CA TRP A 12 -7.23 -15.11 -8.78
C TRP A 12 -7.36 -15.09 -7.25
N ASN A 13 -8.34 -14.34 -6.74
CA ASN A 13 -8.53 -14.14 -5.29
C ASN A 13 -9.82 -14.80 -4.78
N ASN A 14 -10.54 -15.55 -5.64
CA ASN A 14 -11.86 -16.07 -5.28
C ASN A 14 -12.80 -14.96 -4.77
N ALA A 15 -13.48 -15.19 -3.65
CA ALA A 15 -14.33 -14.17 -3.03
C ALA A 15 -13.52 -13.34 -2.03
N ALA A 16 -13.62 -12.03 -2.12
CA ALA A 16 -12.99 -11.09 -1.19
C ALA A 16 -14.04 -10.17 -0.55
N LEU A 17 -13.99 -10.06 0.76
CA LEU A 17 -14.72 -9.06 1.53
C LEU A 17 -13.82 -7.86 1.78
N LEU A 18 -14.25 -6.69 1.33
CA LEU A 18 -13.55 -5.43 1.50
C LEU A 18 -14.29 -4.58 2.53
N LEU A 19 -13.59 -4.19 3.57
CA LEU A 19 -14.11 -3.30 4.62
C LEU A 19 -13.26 -2.04 4.66
N ASN A 20 -13.88 -0.88 4.51
CA ASN A 20 -13.22 0.41 4.68
C ASN A 20 -13.96 1.24 5.71
N THR A 21 -13.25 1.69 6.73
CA THR A 21 -13.79 2.61 7.72
C THR A 21 -12.99 3.91 7.71
N THR A 22 -13.68 5.02 7.58
CA THR A 22 -13.07 6.35 7.56
C THR A 22 -13.60 7.22 8.69
N PHE A 23 -12.67 7.76 9.47
CA PHE A 23 -12.92 8.74 10.54
C PHE A 23 -12.35 10.09 10.12
N ASN A 24 -13.21 11.09 10.01
CA ASN A 24 -12.80 12.45 9.73
C ASN A 24 -12.74 13.25 11.03
N ARG A 25 -11.77 14.16 11.13
CA ARG A 25 -11.60 15.09 12.26
C ARG A 25 -11.30 14.41 13.60
N LEU A 26 -10.60 13.27 13.60
CA LEU A 26 -10.30 12.53 14.83
C LEU A 26 -9.31 13.28 15.73
N PHE A 27 -8.27 13.88 15.15
CA PHE A 27 -7.22 14.62 15.85
C PHE A 27 -7.02 16.06 15.30
N GLY A 28 -8.07 16.64 14.71
CA GLY A 28 -8.04 18.00 14.15
C GLY A 28 -8.97 18.17 12.95
N LYS A 29 -9.32 19.41 12.62
CA LYS A 29 -10.33 19.74 11.60
C LYS A 29 -10.03 19.17 10.20
N THR A 30 -8.76 18.95 9.88
CA THR A 30 -8.31 18.47 8.57
C THR A 30 -7.68 17.07 8.62
N SER A 31 -7.85 16.34 9.73
CA SER A 31 -7.33 14.99 9.90
C SER A 31 -8.31 13.94 9.38
N LYS A 32 -7.78 12.87 8.81
CA LYS A 32 -8.52 11.71 8.32
C LYS A 32 -7.77 10.44 8.69
N LEU A 33 -8.45 9.49 9.33
CA LEU A 33 -7.97 8.14 9.55
C LEU A 33 -8.81 7.19 8.70
N SER A 34 -8.18 6.38 7.88
CA SER A 34 -8.81 5.32 7.09
C SER A 34 -8.24 3.97 7.50
N LEU A 35 -9.11 3.01 7.74
CA LEU A 35 -8.78 1.62 8.00
C LEU A 35 -9.36 0.78 6.86
N ASP A 36 -8.52 0.02 6.20
CA ASP A 36 -8.86 -0.82 5.07
C ASP A 36 -8.55 -2.27 5.42
N PHE A 37 -9.49 -3.17 5.24
CA PHE A 37 -9.32 -4.60 5.43
C PHE A 37 -9.80 -5.34 4.19
N LYS A 38 -8.99 -6.26 3.71
CA LYS A 38 -9.32 -7.23 2.67
C LYS A 38 -9.25 -8.61 3.28
N LEU A 39 -10.39 -9.28 3.36
CA LEU A 39 -10.53 -10.65 3.82
C LEU A 39 -10.78 -11.53 2.59
N ALA A 40 -9.76 -12.23 2.17
CA ALA A 40 -9.74 -13.15 1.05
C ALA A 40 -8.68 -14.22 1.32
N GLU A 41 -8.41 -15.11 0.37
CA GLU A 41 -7.25 -15.99 0.41
C GLU A 41 -5.96 -15.20 0.68
N ASN A 42 -5.84 -14.03 0.06
CA ASN A 42 -4.78 -13.07 0.31
C ASN A 42 -5.29 -11.99 1.28
N LEU A 43 -4.85 -12.08 2.53
CA LEU A 43 -5.22 -11.12 3.58
C LEU A 43 -4.46 -9.82 3.41
N ALA A 44 -5.14 -8.69 3.59
CA ALA A 44 -4.49 -7.40 3.67
C ALA A 44 -5.20 -6.48 4.66
N ALA A 45 -4.41 -5.71 5.40
CA ALA A 45 -4.90 -4.67 6.29
C ALA A 45 -4.04 -3.42 6.13
N ALA A 46 -4.68 -2.25 6.09
CA ALA A 46 -3.96 -0.99 6.04
C ALA A 46 -4.62 0.06 6.95
N ALA A 47 -3.80 0.83 7.62
CA ALA A 47 -4.20 2.01 8.37
C ALA A 47 -3.51 3.24 7.76
N THR A 48 -4.29 4.23 7.37
CA THR A 48 -3.77 5.48 6.79
C THR A 48 -4.26 6.65 7.60
N TYR A 49 -3.34 7.36 8.21
CA TYR A 49 -3.59 8.66 8.84
C TYR A 49 -3.09 9.77 7.93
N SER A 50 -3.91 10.76 7.67
CA SER A 50 -3.51 11.94 6.89
C SER A 50 -3.98 13.21 7.55
N PHE A 51 -3.08 14.20 7.54
CA PHE A 51 -3.33 15.53 8.04
C PHE A 51 -2.93 16.53 6.95
N ASN A 52 -3.91 17.10 6.27
CA ASN A 52 -3.72 18.02 5.16
C ASN A 52 -4.07 19.45 5.56
N ARG A 53 -3.19 20.38 5.21
CA ARG A 53 -3.36 21.83 5.47
C ARG A 53 -3.54 22.65 4.19
N GLY A 54 -3.99 22.02 3.09
CA GLY A 54 -4.05 22.65 1.79
C GLY A 54 -2.64 22.84 1.22
N TRP A 55 -2.29 24.07 0.86
CA TRP A 55 -0.97 24.39 0.32
C TRP A 55 0.17 24.38 1.36
N ARG A 56 -0.16 24.37 2.67
CA ARG A 56 0.84 24.15 3.73
C ARG A 56 1.22 22.66 3.81
N PRO A 57 2.45 22.35 4.22
CA PRO A 57 2.85 20.95 4.37
C PRO A 57 1.89 20.15 5.27
N GLY A 58 1.43 19.05 4.75
CA GLY A 58 0.66 18.04 5.45
C GLY A 58 1.48 16.76 5.64
N VAL A 59 0.99 15.84 6.45
CA VAL A 59 1.65 14.57 6.75
C VAL A 59 0.69 13.44 6.44
N ARG A 60 1.21 12.36 5.83
CA ARG A 60 0.51 11.08 5.69
C ARG A 60 1.38 9.98 6.26
N ILE A 61 0.77 9.14 7.08
CA ILE A 61 1.38 7.95 7.66
C ILE A 61 0.51 6.76 7.22
N ARG A 62 1.12 5.73 6.67
CA ARG A 62 0.43 4.50 6.27
C ARG A 62 1.18 3.29 6.82
N LEU A 63 0.45 2.42 7.48
CA LEU A 63 0.89 1.08 7.85
C LEU A 63 0.06 0.08 7.06
N GLU A 64 0.72 -0.88 6.43
CA GLU A 64 0.09 -1.91 5.60
C GLU A 64 0.73 -3.25 5.91
N GLY A 65 -0.10 -4.26 6.10
CA GLY A 65 0.29 -5.65 6.23
C GLY A 65 -0.42 -6.50 5.20
N THR A 66 0.32 -7.40 4.54
CA THR A 66 -0.22 -8.36 3.58
C THR A 66 0.32 -9.74 3.87
N GLY A 67 -0.54 -10.74 3.74
CA GLY A 67 -0.16 -12.15 3.83
C GLY A 67 -0.79 -12.91 2.69
N TYR A 68 0.01 -13.68 1.96
CA TYR A 68 -0.48 -14.53 0.88
C TYR A 68 0.44 -15.73 0.70
N ASP A 69 -0.13 -16.80 0.15
CA ASP A 69 0.60 -18.00 -0.23
C ASP A 69 0.81 -18.02 -1.74
N PHE A 70 1.95 -18.50 -2.18
CA PHE A 70 2.15 -18.82 -3.59
C PHE A 70 2.67 -20.25 -3.76
N PHE A 71 2.33 -20.83 -4.90
CA PHE A 71 2.64 -22.21 -5.22
C PHE A 71 3.62 -22.26 -6.39
N GLU A 72 4.64 -23.09 -6.24
CA GLU A 72 5.55 -23.42 -7.33
C GLU A 72 5.08 -24.70 -8.00
N TYR A 73 5.00 -24.68 -9.33
CA TYR A 73 4.51 -25.80 -10.13
C TYR A 73 5.63 -26.36 -11.03
N ASP A 74 5.78 -27.67 -11.05
CA ASP A 74 6.52 -28.38 -12.10
C ASP A 74 5.55 -29.29 -12.85
N LYS A 75 5.45 -29.11 -14.18
CA LYS A 75 4.60 -29.91 -15.10
C LYS A 75 3.18 -30.17 -14.56
N SER A 76 2.53 -29.18 -13.99
CA SER A 76 1.16 -29.24 -13.44
C SER A 76 1.03 -29.87 -12.05
N SER A 77 2.10 -30.24 -11.38
CA SER A 77 2.08 -30.65 -9.97
C SER A 77 2.67 -29.53 -9.08
N ILE A 78 2.07 -29.33 -7.90
CA ILE A 78 2.61 -28.42 -6.90
C ILE A 78 3.87 -29.07 -6.30
N VAL A 79 5.01 -28.37 -6.45
CA VAL A 79 6.32 -28.84 -5.95
C VAL A 79 6.65 -28.18 -4.62
N ALA A 80 6.27 -26.92 -4.46
CA ALA A 80 6.50 -26.19 -3.23
C ALA A 80 5.40 -25.16 -2.96
N GLN A 81 5.17 -24.86 -1.68
CA GLN A 81 4.28 -23.83 -1.21
C GLN A 81 5.06 -22.88 -0.30
N TYR A 82 4.91 -21.59 -0.52
CA TYR A 82 5.58 -20.53 0.23
C TYR A 82 4.54 -19.57 0.78
N GLY A 83 4.66 -19.25 2.07
CA GLY A 83 3.92 -18.17 2.70
C GLY A 83 4.76 -16.89 2.70
N VAL A 84 4.16 -15.81 2.26
CA VAL A 84 4.78 -14.47 2.26
C VAL A 84 4.02 -13.58 3.21
N THR A 85 4.75 -12.96 4.14
CA THR A 85 4.23 -11.89 4.99
C THR A 85 5.01 -10.62 4.69
N ALA A 86 4.33 -9.56 4.30
CA ALA A 86 4.95 -8.27 4.04
C ALA A 86 4.34 -7.18 4.92
N LEU A 87 5.20 -6.38 5.53
CA LEU A 87 4.85 -5.20 6.30
C LEU A 87 5.46 -3.97 5.64
N ARG A 88 4.66 -2.93 5.47
CA ARG A 88 5.08 -1.67 4.88
C ARG A 88 4.68 -0.52 5.80
N PHE A 89 5.64 0.31 6.15
CA PHE A 89 5.42 1.55 6.87
C PHE A 89 5.87 2.73 6.00
N ASP A 90 4.97 3.64 5.71
CA ASP A 90 5.20 4.78 4.82
C ASP A 90 4.88 6.08 5.54
N VAL A 91 5.81 7.01 5.52
CA VAL A 91 5.63 8.37 6.05
C VAL A 91 5.99 9.35 4.96
N ASN A 92 5.08 10.25 4.62
CA ASN A 92 5.37 11.30 3.68
C ASN A 92 4.86 12.65 4.14
N ILE A 93 5.58 13.68 3.70
CA ILE A 93 5.21 15.07 3.82
C ILE A 93 4.82 15.53 2.42
N ASN A 94 3.65 16.09 2.29
CA ASN A 94 3.12 16.57 1.02
C ASN A 94 2.55 17.97 1.14
N SER A 95 2.60 18.72 0.06
CA SER A 95 1.99 20.04 -0.07
C SER A 95 1.12 20.05 -1.32
N ILE A 96 -0.07 20.58 -1.22
CA ILE A 96 -0.95 20.84 -2.36
C ILE A 96 -0.61 22.25 -2.86
N VAL A 97 0.17 22.33 -3.93
CA VAL A 97 0.62 23.61 -4.52
C VAL A 97 -0.56 24.33 -5.18
N SER A 98 -1.47 23.59 -5.78
CA SER A 98 -2.76 24.07 -6.30
C SER A 98 -3.79 22.95 -6.27
N GLU A 99 -5.03 23.21 -6.65
CA GLU A 99 -6.07 22.17 -6.74
C GLU A 99 -5.66 20.99 -7.64
N SER A 100 -4.80 21.26 -8.62
CA SER A 100 -4.36 20.29 -9.62
C SER A 100 -2.96 19.72 -9.38
N TYR A 101 -2.16 20.28 -8.47
CA TYR A 101 -0.76 19.89 -8.28
C TYR A 101 -0.47 19.58 -6.83
N SER A 102 0.19 18.46 -6.58
CA SER A 102 0.75 18.12 -5.28
C SER A 102 2.18 17.61 -5.42
N LEU A 103 3.02 18.05 -4.53
CA LEU A 103 4.43 17.67 -4.41
C LEU A 103 4.66 17.09 -3.02
N GLY A 104 5.50 16.08 -2.92
CA GLY A 104 5.86 15.52 -1.62
C GLY A 104 7.12 14.69 -1.67
N PHE A 105 7.62 14.39 -0.48
CA PHE A 105 8.70 13.44 -0.27
C PHE A 105 8.40 12.56 0.95
N GLY A 106 8.97 11.37 0.98
CA GLY A 106 8.72 10.43 2.05
C GLY A 106 9.79 9.37 2.18
N SER A 107 9.59 8.55 3.20
CA SER A 107 10.35 7.34 3.46
C SER A 107 9.40 6.18 3.63
N ARG A 108 9.80 5.03 3.10
CA ARG A 108 9.05 3.79 3.17
C ARG A 108 9.96 2.69 3.68
N ILE A 109 9.55 2.04 4.74
CA ILE A 109 10.19 0.87 5.30
C ILE A 109 9.38 -0.34 4.85
N GLU A 110 10.04 -1.30 4.23
CA GLU A 110 9.43 -2.54 3.75
C GLU A 110 10.16 -3.72 4.40
N TYR A 111 9.40 -4.58 5.04
CA TYR A 111 9.85 -5.86 5.58
C TYR A 111 9.07 -6.98 4.91
N SER A 112 9.76 -7.98 4.41
CA SER A 112 9.15 -9.17 3.84
C SER A 112 9.80 -10.43 4.41
N ASP A 113 8.98 -11.36 4.86
CA ASP A 113 9.36 -12.67 5.36
C ASP A 113 8.78 -13.73 4.43
N LEU A 114 9.66 -14.54 3.86
CA LEU A 114 9.32 -15.68 3.02
C LEU A 114 9.54 -16.96 3.84
N LYS A 115 8.48 -17.73 4.05
CA LYS A 115 8.53 -19.02 4.74
C LYS A 115 8.15 -20.14 3.80
N HIS A 116 9.00 -21.16 3.75
CA HIS A 116 8.68 -22.42 3.11
C HIS A 116 7.66 -23.21 3.96
N ILE A 117 6.55 -23.64 3.36
CA ILE A 117 5.50 -24.38 4.04
C ILE A 117 5.56 -25.86 3.67
N VAL A 118 5.70 -26.19 2.38
CA VAL A 118 5.72 -27.58 1.88
C VAL A 118 6.66 -27.71 0.69
N GLY A 119 7.48 -28.79 0.62
CA GLY A 119 8.37 -29.13 -0.48
C GLY A 119 9.79 -29.42 -0.01
N GLU A 120 10.71 -29.72 -0.94
CA GLU A 120 12.09 -30.09 -0.62
C GLU A 120 13.05 -28.92 -0.49
N CYS A 121 12.67 -27.72 -0.97
CA CYS A 121 13.53 -26.53 -1.00
C CYS A 121 13.30 -25.66 0.23
N ASN A 122 14.26 -25.59 1.13
CA ASN A 122 14.16 -24.80 2.36
C ASN A 122 14.66 -23.36 2.13
N LEU A 123 13.90 -22.57 1.36
CA LEU A 123 14.16 -21.14 1.19
C LEU A 123 13.51 -20.35 2.33
N LYS A 124 14.31 -19.75 3.15
CA LYS A 124 13.90 -18.74 4.13
C LYS A 124 14.66 -17.45 3.80
N SER A 125 13.93 -16.38 3.58
CA SER A 125 14.52 -15.09 3.26
C SER A 125 13.77 -13.98 3.95
N ASP A 126 14.46 -13.26 4.80
CA ASP A 126 13.98 -12.04 5.44
C ASP A 126 14.64 -10.86 4.73
N ASN A 127 13.84 -9.95 4.19
CA ASN A 127 14.34 -8.77 3.51
C ASN A 127 13.81 -7.51 4.21
N PHE A 128 14.72 -6.56 4.41
CA PHE A 128 14.39 -5.27 4.99
C PHE A 128 14.96 -4.16 4.11
N PHE A 129 14.09 -3.26 3.65
CA PHE A 129 14.46 -2.16 2.78
C PHE A 129 13.97 -0.84 3.35
N ILE A 130 14.80 0.20 3.22
CA ILE A 130 14.39 1.58 3.45
C ILE A 130 14.47 2.30 2.11
N ASN A 131 13.35 2.85 1.68
CA ASN A 131 13.23 3.59 0.43
C ASN A 131 12.95 5.06 0.75
N TYR A 132 13.65 5.96 0.08
CA TYR A 132 13.35 7.38 0.08
C TYR A 132 12.76 7.77 -1.26
N TYR A 133 11.73 8.56 -1.28
CA TYR A 133 11.07 8.95 -2.53
C TYR A 133 10.60 10.40 -2.51
N ALA A 134 10.60 11.00 -3.70
CA ALA A 134 9.94 12.27 -3.97
C ALA A 134 8.92 12.05 -5.08
N PHE A 135 7.77 12.69 -4.99
CA PHE A 135 6.71 12.54 -5.97
C PHE A 135 6.12 13.86 -6.39
N LEU A 136 5.70 13.91 -7.64
CA LEU A 136 4.88 14.96 -8.22
C LEU A 136 3.59 14.33 -8.74
N ARG A 137 2.47 14.86 -8.32
CA ARG A 137 1.16 14.48 -8.84
C ARG A 137 0.49 15.70 -9.44
N MET A 138 0.04 15.56 -10.67
CA MET A 138 -0.78 16.53 -11.39
C MET A 138 -2.09 15.85 -11.75
N ASP A 139 -3.21 16.50 -11.44
CA ASP A 139 -4.53 16.00 -11.79
C ASP A 139 -5.42 17.20 -12.16
N THR A 140 -5.61 17.39 -13.43
CA THR A 140 -6.41 18.48 -14.01
C THR A 140 -7.79 18.02 -14.46
N HIS A 141 -8.19 16.78 -14.13
CA HIS A 141 -9.50 16.26 -14.50
C HIS A 141 -10.62 17.07 -13.88
N GLU A 142 -11.69 17.24 -14.65
CA GLU A 142 -12.95 17.76 -14.14
C GLU A 142 -13.46 16.89 -13.01
N LYS A 143 -13.95 17.50 -11.92
CA LYS A 143 -14.54 16.82 -10.76
C LYS A 143 -15.91 16.19 -11.09
N SER A 144 -16.00 15.45 -12.18
CA SER A 144 -17.19 14.74 -12.66
C SER A 144 -17.03 13.23 -12.47
N PHE A 145 -18.15 12.52 -12.36
CA PHE A 145 -18.17 11.04 -12.31
C PHE A 145 -17.52 10.40 -13.55
N TYR A 146 -17.61 11.09 -14.70
CA TYR A 146 -16.98 10.69 -15.96
C TYR A 146 -16.23 11.90 -16.54
N PRO A 147 -14.96 12.12 -16.14
CA PRO A 147 -14.20 13.24 -16.64
C PRO A 147 -13.98 13.10 -18.16
N ARG A 148 -14.38 14.11 -18.92
CA ARG A 148 -14.21 14.15 -20.38
C ARG A 148 -12.96 14.89 -20.80
N LYS A 149 -12.41 15.72 -19.91
CA LYS A 149 -11.22 16.54 -20.17
C LYS A 149 -10.30 16.53 -18.97
N GLY A 150 -9.02 16.62 -19.24
CA GLY A 150 -7.99 16.70 -18.21
C GLY A 150 -6.87 15.68 -18.42
N ILE A 151 -5.80 15.89 -17.71
CA ILE A 151 -4.61 15.04 -17.71
C ILE A 151 -4.30 14.66 -16.26
N SER A 152 -4.02 13.39 -16.03
CA SER A 152 -3.47 12.91 -14.77
C SER A 152 -2.04 12.42 -15.01
N LEU A 153 -1.10 12.98 -14.26
CA LEU A 153 0.31 12.60 -14.29
C LEU A 153 0.76 12.30 -12.87
N TYR A 154 1.41 11.17 -12.68
CA TYR A 154 2.13 10.84 -11.46
C TYR A 154 3.57 10.48 -11.80
N SER A 155 4.51 11.16 -11.16
CA SER A 155 5.93 10.90 -11.28
C SER A 155 6.51 10.67 -9.89
N GLU A 156 7.30 9.62 -9.73
CA GLU A 156 7.97 9.28 -8.48
C GLU A 156 9.44 8.95 -8.76
N LEU A 157 10.33 9.62 -8.07
CA LEU A 157 11.74 9.27 -8.00
C LEU A 157 11.97 8.54 -6.68
N ARG A 158 12.49 7.30 -6.75
CA ARG A 158 12.74 6.46 -5.59
C ARG A 158 14.21 6.06 -5.53
N MET A 159 14.78 6.21 -4.34
CA MET A 159 16.09 5.67 -4.00
C MET A 159 15.88 4.50 -3.04
N MET A 160 16.35 3.32 -3.42
CA MET A 160 16.32 2.11 -2.59
C MET A 160 17.67 1.98 -1.89
N THR A 161 17.63 1.78 -0.59
CA THR A 161 18.82 1.42 0.17
C THR A 161 18.70 -0.05 0.52
N ASP A 162 19.62 -0.83 0.01
CA ASP A 162 19.79 -2.22 0.45
C ASP A 162 20.61 -2.19 1.74
N ASN A 163 19.97 -2.50 2.85
CA ASN A 163 20.66 -2.58 4.14
C ASN A 163 21.25 -3.96 4.37
N GLY A 164 21.79 -4.63 3.35
CA GLY A 164 22.71 -5.76 3.44
C GLY A 164 22.63 -6.75 4.61
N TYR A 165 21.60 -6.67 5.43
CA TYR A 165 21.35 -7.57 6.54
C TYR A 165 20.48 -8.73 6.06
N SER A 166 21.07 -9.63 5.28
CA SER A 166 20.58 -11.00 5.28
C SER A 166 20.97 -11.60 6.63
N ILE A 167 20.02 -11.71 7.52
CA ILE A 167 20.19 -12.48 8.74
C ILE A 167 20.14 -13.95 8.31
N ASN A 168 21.31 -14.56 8.20
CA ASN A 168 21.46 -16.00 8.04
C ASN A 168 21.02 -16.74 9.32
#